data_4885303667969c6cd7bc41808973a290
#
_entry.id   4885303667969c6cd7bc41808973a290
#
_cell.length_a   1.000
_cell.length_b   1.000
_cell.length_c   1.000
_cell.angle_alpha   90.00
_cell.angle_beta   90.00
_cell.angle_gamma   90.00
#
_symmetry.space_group_name_H-M   'P 1'
#
loop_
_entity.id
_entity.type
_entity.pdbx_description
1 polymer ?
#
loop_
_entity_poly.entity_id
_entity_poly.type
_entity_poly.pdbx_seq_one_letter_code
_entity_poly.pdbx_strand_id
1 'polypeptide(L)'
;ATVGFGKRLNWPDNWFNVNATLNYTHYYLRDWVYETFQGFHNGHANDISLTLALSRNSIDNPIYTRRGSSFTLSVSATPPYSLWDGIDYSNINLKSEDRYRFVEYHKWKFSGKVFTPLMNPATVKYTPVLMSRLDAGFIGHYTPFKRSPFGTYYMGGDNMSGYVGNFLNETIPL
;
A
#
# COMPACT_ATOMS: atom_id res chain seq x y z
N ALA A 1 3.87 1.13 16.84
CA ALA A 1 3.97 2.59 17.05
C ALA A 1 4.05 3.27 15.68
N THR A 2 3.44 4.45 15.56
CA THR A 2 3.40 5.22 14.31
C THR A 2 3.63 6.68 14.63
N VAL A 3 4.53 7.32 13.87
CA VAL A 3 4.77 8.76 13.92
C VAL A 3 4.63 9.30 12.50
N GLY A 4 3.80 10.33 12.34
CA GLY A 4 3.52 10.91 11.02
C GLY A 4 3.64 12.43 11.02
N PHE A 5 4.08 12.93 9.87
CA PHE A 5 4.12 14.35 9.55
C PHE A 5 3.43 14.59 8.21
N GLY A 6 2.53 15.56 8.16
CA GLY A 6 1.81 15.93 6.94
C GLY A 6 1.93 17.41 6.65
N LYS A 7 2.08 17.76 5.37
CA LYS A 7 2.14 19.14 4.90
C LYS A 7 1.32 19.32 3.62
N ARG A 8 0.50 20.37 3.61
CA ARG A 8 -0.16 20.83 2.39
C ARG A 8 0.83 21.62 1.55
N LEU A 9 0.89 21.33 0.27
CA LEU A 9 1.73 22.02 -0.69
C LEU A 9 0.96 23.18 -1.33
N ASN A 10 1.67 24.23 -1.66
CA ASN A 10 1.12 25.38 -2.37
C ASN A 10 1.48 25.36 -3.87
N TRP A 11 2.30 24.40 -4.28
CA TRP A 11 2.74 24.21 -5.66
C TRP A 11 2.65 22.73 -6.02
N PRO A 12 2.19 22.34 -7.20
CA PRO A 12 1.74 23.16 -8.34
C PRO A 12 0.35 23.77 -8.15
N ASP A 13 -0.47 23.25 -7.26
CA ASP A 13 -1.74 23.81 -6.82
C ASP A 13 -1.97 23.55 -5.31
N ASN A 14 -2.99 24.19 -4.73
CA ASN A 14 -3.30 24.06 -3.30
C ASN A 14 -4.01 22.76 -2.90
N TRP A 15 -4.14 21.82 -3.79
CA TRP A 15 -4.84 20.54 -3.57
C TRP A 15 -3.90 19.38 -3.20
N PHE A 16 -2.58 19.60 -3.27
CA PHE A 16 -1.58 18.61 -2.95
C PHE A 16 -1.27 18.54 -1.46
N ASN A 17 -1.15 17.32 -0.96
CA ASN A 17 -0.69 17.02 0.39
C ASN A 17 0.42 15.96 0.32
N VAL A 18 1.46 16.17 1.11
CA VAL A 18 2.52 15.17 1.32
C VAL A 18 2.46 14.73 2.77
N ASN A 19 2.51 13.42 2.97
CA ASN A 19 2.57 12.79 4.27
C ASN A 19 3.79 11.88 4.33
N ALA A 20 4.55 11.97 5.42
CA ALA A 20 5.63 11.06 5.75
C ALA A 20 5.27 10.37 7.07
N THR A 21 5.30 9.04 7.09
CA THR A 21 4.90 8.24 8.25
C THR A 21 5.94 7.17 8.51
N LEU A 22 6.49 7.17 9.72
CA LEU A 22 7.36 6.11 10.22
C LEU A 22 6.51 5.15 11.05
N ASN A 23 6.51 3.88 10.65
CA ASN A 23 5.79 2.82 11.33
C ASN A 23 6.77 1.83 11.95
N TYR A 24 6.47 1.39 13.16
CA TYR A 24 7.09 0.25 13.79
C TYR A 24 6.01 -0.74 14.23
N THR A 25 6.08 -1.96 13.72
CA THR A 25 5.21 -3.06 14.09
C THR A 25 6.04 -4.26 14.50
N HIS A 26 5.72 -4.80 15.67
CA HIS A 26 6.31 -6.03 16.18
C HIS A 26 5.28 -7.15 16.07
N TYR A 27 5.64 -8.22 15.37
CA TYR A 27 4.85 -9.43 15.25
C TYR A 27 5.45 -10.49 16.17
N TYR A 28 4.60 -11.11 16.98
CA TYR A 28 4.92 -12.30 17.74
C TYR A 28 3.95 -13.40 17.36
N LEU A 29 4.45 -14.47 16.76
CA LEU A 29 3.67 -15.62 16.34
C LEU A 29 4.07 -16.83 17.16
N ARG A 30 3.07 -17.56 17.62
CA ARG A 30 3.23 -18.81 18.34
C ARG A 30 2.20 -19.81 17.81
N ASP A 31 2.69 -20.91 17.23
CA ASP A 31 1.89 -22.00 16.65
C ASP A 31 0.79 -21.49 15.68
N TRP A 32 1.16 -20.50 14.86
CA TRP A 32 0.23 -19.88 13.91
C TRP A 32 -0.09 -20.86 12.77
N VAL A 33 -1.35 -21.28 12.68
CA VAL A 33 -1.80 -22.34 11.75
C VAL A 33 -2.24 -21.79 10.38
N TYR A 34 -2.53 -20.50 10.29
CA TYR A 34 -3.01 -19.89 9.06
C TYR A 34 -1.86 -19.60 8.09
N GLU A 35 -2.05 -19.89 6.80
CA GLU A 35 -1.05 -19.65 5.74
C GLU A 35 -0.80 -18.18 5.42
N THR A 36 -1.39 -17.28 6.22
CA THR A 36 -1.33 -15.82 6.01
C THR A 36 0.10 -15.28 5.94
N PHE A 37 1.05 -15.95 6.57
CA PHE A 37 2.45 -15.52 6.66
C PHE A 37 3.42 -16.48 5.95
N GLN A 38 2.98 -17.19 4.91
CA GLN A 38 3.84 -17.98 3.99
C GLN A 38 4.91 -18.83 4.70
N GLY A 39 4.48 -19.65 5.68
CA GLY A 39 5.37 -20.57 6.40
C GLY A 39 6.09 -19.97 7.62
N PHE A 40 5.81 -18.74 8.01
CA PHE A 40 6.27 -18.20 9.27
C PHE A 40 5.23 -18.48 10.37
N HIS A 41 5.47 -19.53 11.15
CA HIS A 41 4.51 -20.03 12.16
C HIS A 41 4.89 -19.67 13.58
N ASN A 42 6.18 -19.51 13.85
CA ASN A 42 6.72 -19.21 15.18
C ASN A 42 7.85 -18.19 15.09
N GLY A 43 7.92 -17.30 16.07
CA GLY A 43 9.01 -16.36 16.22
C GLY A 43 8.59 -14.90 16.31
N HIS A 44 9.59 -14.04 16.25
CA HIS A 44 9.44 -12.58 16.31
C HIS A 44 9.83 -11.96 14.97
N ALA A 45 9.01 -11.04 14.48
CA ALA A 45 9.34 -10.24 13.31
C ALA A 45 9.14 -8.76 13.60
N ASN A 46 10.08 -7.93 13.17
CA ASN A 46 10.02 -6.47 13.33
C ASN A 46 9.87 -5.83 11.96
N ASP A 47 8.85 -5.02 11.81
CA ASP A 47 8.62 -4.19 10.62
C ASP A 47 8.85 -2.73 10.99
N ILE A 48 9.90 -2.15 10.43
CA ILE A 48 10.20 -0.73 10.52
C ILE A 48 10.09 -0.17 9.11
N SER A 49 9.04 0.59 8.83
CA SER A 49 8.79 1.10 7.48
C SER A 49 8.58 2.60 7.46
N LEU A 50 9.17 3.25 6.47
CA LEU A 50 8.91 4.65 6.13
C LEU A 50 7.93 4.67 4.95
N THR A 51 6.81 5.35 5.15
CA THR A 51 5.80 5.56 4.11
C THR A 51 5.77 7.03 3.72
N LEU A 52 5.95 7.30 2.44
CA LEU A 52 5.74 8.61 1.83
C LEU A 52 4.48 8.56 0.97
N ALA A 53 3.57 9.48 1.18
CA ALA A 53 2.34 9.56 0.41
C ALA A 53 2.14 10.97 -0.15
N LEU A 54 1.94 11.04 -1.46
CA LEU A 54 1.53 12.24 -2.17
C LEU A 54 0.07 12.07 -2.57
N SER A 55 -0.78 12.96 -2.13
CA SER A 55 -2.19 12.95 -2.47
C SER A 55 -2.63 14.30 -3.05
N ARG A 56 -3.56 14.23 -3.98
CA ARG A 56 -4.27 15.39 -4.53
C ARG A 56 -5.75 15.13 -4.51
N ASN A 57 -6.51 16.08 -4.03
CA ASN A 57 -7.96 15.96 -4.03
C ASN A 57 -8.61 17.29 -4.46
N SER A 58 -9.15 17.30 -5.68
CA SER A 58 -9.87 18.43 -6.27
C SER A 58 -11.33 18.11 -6.56
N ILE A 59 -11.91 17.16 -5.82
CA ILE A 59 -13.33 16.79 -5.92
C ILE A 59 -14.19 17.94 -5.42
N ASP A 60 -15.21 18.30 -6.19
CA ASP A 60 -16.13 19.40 -5.88
C ASP A 60 -17.06 19.10 -4.69
N ASN A 61 -17.56 17.87 -4.60
CA ASN A 61 -18.43 17.44 -3.51
C ASN A 61 -18.14 15.96 -3.16
N PRO A 62 -17.92 15.64 -1.88
CA PRO A 62 -17.58 14.26 -1.48
C PRO A 62 -18.74 13.27 -1.59
N ILE A 63 -20.01 13.72 -1.55
CA ILE A 63 -21.18 12.85 -1.57
C ILE A 63 -21.77 12.75 -3.00
N TYR A 64 -21.97 13.88 -3.65
CA TYR A 64 -22.52 13.97 -5.00
C TYR A 64 -21.53 14.63 -5.93
N THR A 65 -20.44 13.92 -6.20
CA THR A 65 -19.35 14.41 -7.04
C THR A 65 -19.83 14.59 -8.48
N ARG A 66 -19.67 15.78 -9.02
CA ARG A 66 -19.99 16.10 -10.42
C ARG A 66 -18.74 16.24 -11.28
N ARG A 67 -17.63 16.69 -10.69
CA ARG A 67 -16.37 16.92 -11.38
C ARG A 67 -15.19 16.86 -10.41
N GLY A 68 -14.02 16.67 -10.96
CA GLY A 68 -12.77 16.71 -10.22
C GLY A 68 -12.03 15.39 -10.23
N SER A 69 -10.93 15.36 -9.55
CA SER A 69 -10.08 14.16 -9.44
C SER A 69 -9.50 14.02 -8.06
N SER A 70 -9.29 12.79 -7.67
CA SER A 70 -8.55 12.44 -6.46
C SER A 70 -7.55 11.37 -6.81
N PHE A 71 -6.29 11.56 -6.44
CA PHE A 71 -5.30 10.51 -6.55
C PHE A 71 -4.37 10.51 -5.34
N THR A 72 -3.83 9.34 -5.07
CA THR A 72 -2.84 9.11 -4.02
C THR A 72 -1.77 8.16 -4.54
N LEU A 73 -0.54 8.58 -4.45
CA LEU A 73 0.64 7.73 -4.65
C LEU A 73 1.31 7.55 -3.30
N SER A 74 1.46 6.32 -2.85
CA SER A 74 2.19 6.00 -1.63
C SER A 74 3.31 5.03 -1.88
N VAL A 75 4.44 5.28 -1.26
CA VAL A 75 5.64 4.43 -1.31
C VAL A 75 6.00 4.11 0.12
N SER A 76 5.98 2.84 0.47
CA SER A 76 6.44 2.33 1.77
C SER A 76 7.70 1.50 1.55
N ALA A 77 8.74 1.78 2.31
CA ALA A 77 9.99 1.05 2.22
C ALA A 77 10.52 0.75 3.61
N THR A 78 11.05 -0.46 3.77
CA THR A 78 11.83 -0.85 4.94
C THR A 78 13.32 -0.69 4.63
N PRO A 79 14.20 -0.54 5.64
CA PRO A 79 15.64 -0.60 5.41
C PRO A 79 16.06 -1.94 4.81
N PRO A 80 17.02 -1.96 3.88
CA PRO A 80 17.52 -3.19 3.27
C PRO A 80 18.53 -3.90 4.19
N TYR A 81 18.02 -4.52 5.26
CA TYR A 81 18.87 -5.19 6.27
C TYR A 81 19.75 -6.28 5.69
N SER A 82 19.23 -7.02 4.68
CA SER A 82 19.97 -8.09 4.01
C SER A 82 21.26 -7.65 3.33
N LEU A 83 21.41 -6.35 3.06
CA LEU A 83 22.66 -5.81 2.49
C LEU A 83 23.70 -5.48 3.57
N TRP A 84 23.30 -5.44 4.84
CA TRP A 84 24.15 -4.94 5.93
C TRP A 84 24.41 -5.97 7.03
N ASP A 85 23.52 -6.96 7.20
CA ASP A 85 23.58 -7.91 8.32
C ASP A 85 24.57 -9.06 8.12
N GLY A 86 25.10 -9.21 6.89
CA GLY A 86 26.09 -10.25 6.58
C GLY A 86 25.54 -11.69 6.62
N ILE A 87 24.21 -11.85 6.70
CA ILE A 87 23.56 -13.17 6.71
C ILE A 87 23.37 -13.66 5.28
N ASP A 88 23.79 -14.89 5.00
CA ASP A 88 23.53 -15.53 3.71
C ASP A 88 22.12 -16.11 3.68
N TYR A 89 21.19 -15.38 3.06
CA TYR A 89 19.78 -15.77 2.89
C TYR A 89 19.57 -16.85 1.83
N SER A 90 20.57 -17.20 1.04
CA SER A 90 20.52 -18.32 0.08
C SER A 90 20.55 -19.67 0.78
N ASN A 91 21.03 -19.71 2.02
CA ASN A 91 21.13 -20.93 2.81
C ASN A 91 19.74 -21.48 3.16
N ILE A 92 19.44 -22.71 2.68
CA ILE A 92 18.17 -23.40 2.89
C ILE A 92 17.97 -23.77 4.37
N ASN A 93 19.06 -23.97 5.11
CA ASN A 93 19.01 -24.34 6.53
C ASN A 93 18.79 -23.17 7.49
N LEU A 94 18.69 -21.94 6.96
CA LEU A 94 18.45 -20.76 7.79
C LEU A 94 17.04 -20.87 8.41
N LYS A 95 16.96 -20.75 9.74
CA LYS A 95 15.70 -20.79 10.46
C LYS A 95 14.80 -19.62 10.04
N SER A 96 13.51 -19.87 9.94
CA SER A 96 12.53 -18.82 9.58
C SER A 96 12.54 -17.65 10.53
N GLU A 97 12.82 -17.88 11.82
CA GLU A 97 12.96 -16.83 12.84
C GLU A 97 14.09 -15.85 12.52
N ASP A 98 15.27 -16.35 12.11
CA ASP A 98 16.41 -15.52 11.77
C ASP A 98 16.19 -14.82 10.42
N ARG A 99 15.54 -15.50 9.47
CA ARG A 99 15.23 -14.95 8.14
C ARG A 99 14.28 -13.76 8.22
N TYR A 100 13.26 -13.83 9.06
CA TYR A 100 12.21 -12.82 9.15
C TYR A 100 12.29 -11.92 10.38
N ARG A 101 13.39 -11.96 11.13
CA ARG A 101 13.62 -11.12 12.30
C ARG A 101 13.41 -9.63 11.99
N PHE A 102 13.86 -9.18 10.83
CA PHE A 102 13.57 -7.87 10.26
C PHE A 102 12.91 -8.04 8.91
N VAL A 103 11.73 -7.48 8.77
CA VAL A 103 10.94 -7.54 7.55
C VAL A 103 11.53 -6.61 6.50
N GLU A 104 11.60 -7.07 5.25
CA GLU A 104 12.14 -6.30 4.13
C GLU A 104 11.16 -6.29 2.96
N TYR A 105 10.79 -5.10 2.51
CA TYR A 105 10.03 -4.88 1.28
C TYR A 105 10.08 -3.43 0.85
N HIS A 106 9.77 -3.17 -0.39
CA HIS A 106 9.32 -1.88 -0.86
C HIS A 106 7.96 -2.02 -1.55
N LYS A 107 7.03 -1.18 -1.20
CA LYS A 107 5.64 -1.27 -1.58
C LYS A 107 5.18 0.04 -2.21
N TRP A 108 4.62 -0.04 -3.40
CA TRP A 108 4.11 1.09 -4.16
C TRP A 108 2.62 0.93 -4.33
N LYS A 109 1.87 1.96 -4.07
CA LYS A 109 0.42 1.96 -4.26
C LYS A 109 0.00 3.26 -4.93
N PHE A 110 -0.72 3.12 -6.02
CA PHE A 110 -1.39 4.21 -6.69
C PHE A 110 -2.90 3.99 -6.63
N SER A 111 -3.66 5.02 -6.29
CA SER A 111 -5.11 5.03 -6.36
C SER A 111 -5.56 6.35 -6.97
N GLY A 112 -6.33 6.27 -8.05
CA GLY A 112 -6.81 7.43 -8.77
C GLY A 112 -8.29 7.33 -9.10
N LYS A 113 -9.02 8.44 -8.95
CA LYS A 113 -10.42 8.59 -9.35
C LYS A 113 -10.57 9.88 -10.12
N VAL A 114 -11.29 9.84 -11.25
CA VAL A 114 -11.62 11.00 -12.06
C VAL A 114 -13.11 11.01 -12.31
N PHE A 115 -13.73 12.15 -12.10
CA PHE A 115 -15.15 12.38 -12.33
C PHE A 115 -15.32 13.36 -13.49
N THR A 116 -15.90 12.86 -14.59
CA THR A 116 -16.10 13.62 -15.83
C THR A 116 -17.60 13.79 -16.06
N PRO A 117 -18.14 15.02 -15.99
CA PRO A 117 -19.53 15.27 -16.36
C PRO A 117 -19.69 15.08 -17.87
N LEU A 118 -20.71 14.32 -18.28
CA LEU A 118 -21.02 14.07 -19.69
C LEU A 118 -21.84 15.22 -20.33
N MET A 119 -22.39 16.09 -19.51
CA MET A 119 -23.11 17.29 -19.91
C MET A 119 -22.63 18.48 -19.08
N ASN A 120 -22.87 19.68 -19.55
CA ASN A 120 -22.49 20.89 -18.81
C ASN A 120 -23.37 21.02 -17.52
N PRO A 121 -22.78 20.91 -16.32
CA PRO A 121 -23.57 20.95 -15.08
C PRO A 121 -24.24 22.30 -14.80
N ALA A 122 -23.81 23.37 -15.50
CA ALA A 122 -24.40 24.70 -15.35
C ALA A 122 -25.73 24.85 -16.11
N THR A 123 -25.96 24.00 -17.13
CA THR A 123 -27.15 24.12 -18.01
C THR A 123 -28.22 23.08 -17.72
N VAL A 124 -27.86 21.97 -17.04
CA VAL A 124 -28.75 20.82 -16.84
C VAL A 124 -28.86 20.49 -15.35
N LYS A 125 -30.09 20.32 -14.87
CA LYS A 125 -30.38 19.98 -13.46
C LYS A 125 -29.83 18.61 -13.06
N TYR A 126 -29.88 17.64 -13.96
CA TYR A 126 -29.37 16.28 -13.76
C TYR A 126 -28.29 15.99 -14.82
N THR A 127 -27.06 15.87 -14.36
CA THR A 127 -25.90 15.61 -15.23
C THR A 127 -25.41 14.20 -14.99
N PRO A 128 -25.36 13.33 -16.00
CA PRO A 128 -24.67 12.06 -15.89
C PRO A 128 -23.16 12.31 -15.69
N VAL A 129 -22.56 11.56 -14.76
CA VAL A 129 -21.14 11.67 -14.44
C VAL A 129 -20.48 10.32 -14.66
N LEU A 130 -19.45 10.30 -15.49
CA LEU A 130 -18.60 9.14 -15.65
C LEU A 130 -17.51 9.16 -14.56
N MET A 131 -17.49 8.13 -13.72
CA MET A 131 -16.42 7.90 -12.77
C MET A 131 -15.45 6.86 -13.32
N SER A 132 -14.20 7.25 -13.49
CA SER A 132 -13.10 6.34 -13.81
C SER A 132 -12.23 6.15 -12.58
N ARG A 133 -11.90 4.88 -12.26
CA ARG A 133 -11.03 4.53 -11.13
C ARG A 133 -9.91 3.62 -11.60
N LEU A 134 -8.70 3.91 -11.13
CA LEU A 134 -7.52 3.08 -11.33
C LEU A 134 -6.83 2.87 -9.99
N ASP A 135 -6.69 1.63 -9.60
CA ASP A 135 -5.88 1.22 -8.46
C ASP A 135 -4.76 0.30 -8.97
N ALA A 136 -3.53 0.62 -8.59
CA ALA A 136 -2.36 -0.17 -8.92
C ALA A 136 -1.51 -0.36 -7.67
N GLY A 137 -0.96 -1.56 -7.52
CA GLY A 137 -0.08 -1.89 -6.40
C GLY A 137 1.07 -2.75 -6.87
N PHE A 138 2.24 -2.50 -6.33
CA PHE A 138 3.44 -3.27 -6.57
C PHE A 138 4.17 -3.47 -5.24
N ILE A 139 4.63 -4.69 -5.00
CA ILE A 139 5.51 -5.03 -3.88
C ILE A 139 6.75 -5.72 -4.40
N GLY A 140 7.90 -5.26 -3.96
CA GLY A 140 9.18 -5.83 -4.31
C GLY A 140 10.03 -6.15 -3.09
N HIS A 141 11.13 -6.78 -3.33
CA HIS A 141 12.11 -7.21 -2.33
C HIS A 141 13.51 -6.77 -2.78
N TYR A 142 14.42 -6.59 -1.82
CA TYR A 142 15.80 -6.17 -2.12
C TYR A 142 16.67 -7.35 -2.52
N THR A 143 16.36 -8.56 -2.02
CA THR A 143 17.06 -9.79 -2.39
C THR A 143 16.05 -10.88 -2.78
N PRO A 144 16.34 -11.73 -3.78
CA PRO A 144 15.42 -12.78 -4.22
C PRO A 144 15.19 -13.87 -3.16
N PHE A 145 16.11 -13.97 -2.19
CA PHE A 145 16.08 -15.01 -1.16
C PHE A 145 15.31 -14.62 0.12
N LYS A 146 14.94 -13.33 0.26
CA LYS A 146 14.20 -12.83 1.43
C LYS A 146 12.96 -12.10 0.97
N ARG A 147 11.91 -12.87 0.71
CA ARG A 147 10.58 -12.33 0.40
C ARG A 147 9.81 -12.15 1.70
N SER A 148 9.23 -10.96 1.90
CA SER A 148 8.45 -10.70 3.10
C SER A 148 7.09 -11.40 3.04
N PRO A 149 6.72 -12.19 4.05
CA PRO A 149 5.36 -12.70 4.20
C PRO A 149 4.39 -11.61 4.69
N PHE A 150 4.93 -10.45 5.09
CA PHE A 150 4.18 -9.31 5.60
C PHE A 150 4.01 -8.25 4.51
N GLY A 151 2.98 -7.44 4.62
CA GLY A 151 2.79 -6.30 3.72
C GLY A 151 2.17 -6.62 2.36
N THR A 152 1.59 -7.80 2.19
CA THR A 152 0.87 -8.21 0.97
C THR A 152 -0.29 -7.28 0.61
N TYR A 153 -0.70 -7.28 -0.67
CA TYR A 153 -1.90 -6.60 -1.12
C TYR A 153 -3.08 -7.56 -1.12
N TYR A 154 -4.22 -7.04 -0.68
CA TYR A 154 -5.50 -7.71 -0.85
C TYR A 154 -6.27 -7.01 -1.97
N MET A 155 -6.66 -7.76 -2.99
CA MET A 155 -7.52 -7.29 -4.07
C MET A 155 -8.93 -7.84 -3.88
N GLY A 156 -9.93 -6.99 -4.04
CA GLY A 156 -11.35 -7.37 -3.89
C GLY A 156 -11.97 -6.88 -2.57
N GLY A 157 -13.14 -7.44 -2.25
CA GLY A 157 -13.95 -7.01 -1.10
C GLY A 157 -14.54 -5.61 -1.28
N ASP A 158 -14.80 -4.92 -0.18
CA ASP A 158 -15.46 -3.61 -0.14
C ASP A 158 -14.68 -2.49 -0.88
N ASN A 159 -13.43 -2.74 -1.23
CA ASN A 159 -12.59 -1.79 -1.95
C ASN A 159 -12.74 -1.84 -3.47
N MET A 160 -13.40 -2.85 -4.02
CA MET A 160 -13.69 -2.98 -5.44
C MET A 160 -15.19 -3.02 -5.69
N SER A 161 -15.72 -1.98 -6.28
CA SER A 161 -17.12 -1.90 -6.67
C SER A 161 -17.48 -3.04 -7.64
N GLY A 162 -18.44 -3.86 -7.28
CA GLY A 162 -18.90 -5.00 -8.09
C GLY A 162 -18.17 -6.32 -7.87
N TYR A 163 -17.16 -6.37 -7.02
CA TYR A 163 -16.48 -7.63 -6.67
C TYR A 163 -16.90 -8.08 -5.27
N VAL A 164 -17.80 -9.05 -5.22
CA VAL A 164 -18.18 -9.73 -3.98
C VAL A 164 -17.42 -11.04 -3.94
N GLY A 165 -16.38 -11.10 -3.13
CA GLY A 165 -15.73 -12.36 -2.92
C GLY A 165 -14.24 -12.32 -2.67
N ASN A 166 -13.76 -13.46 -2.41
CA ASN A 166 -12.50 -13.78 -1.83
C ASN A 166 -11.31 -13.28 -2.66
N PHE A 167 -10.54 -12.67 -2.06
CA PHE A 167 -9.23 -12.12 -2.05
C PHE A 167 -8.19 -12.99 -2.74
N LEU A 168 -7.67 -12.50 -3.82
CA LEU A 168 -6.39 -12.92 -4.31
C LEU A 168 -5.34 -12.22 -3.44
N ASN A 169 -4.66 -13.00 -2.61
CA ASN A 169 -3.46 -12.58 -1.94
C ASN A 169 -2.32 -12.73 -2.94
N GLU A 170 -2.27 -11.80 -3.90
CA GLU A 170 -1.21 -11.83 -4.89
C GLU A 170 0.00 -11.03 -4.41
N THR A 171 0.95 -11.74 -3.87
CA THR A 171 2.35 -11.39 -4.03
C THR A 171 2.71 -11.81 -5.46
N ILE A 172 2.65 -10.89 -6.40
CA ILE A 172 3.20 -11.13 -7.74
C ILE A 172 4.72 -11.10 -7.57
N PRO A 173 5.41 -12.24 -7.71
CA PRO A 173 6.85 -12.23 -7.76
C PRO A 173 7.24 -11.73 -9.14
N LEU A 174 7.89 -10.63 -9.18
CA LEU A 174 8.71 -10.23 -10.33
C LEU A 174 10.08 -10.87 -10.21
#